data_1f3358f593d93a6550b529f231818745
#
_entry.id   1f3358f593d93a6550b529f231818745
#
_cell.length_a   1.000
_cell.length_b   1.000
_cell.length_c   1.000
_cell.angle_alpha   90.00
_cell.angle_beta   90.00
_cell.angle_gamma   90.00
#
_symmetry.space_group_name_H-M   'P 1'
#
loop_
_entity.id
_entity.type
_entity.pdbx_description
1 polymer ?
#
loop_
_entity_poly.entity_id
_entity_poly.type
_entity_poly.pdbx_seq_one_letter_code
_entity_poly.pdbx_strand_id
1 'polypeptide(L)'
;MRKITMRHSRTSILQRAALAFGLLTTSVVPTAVAPSEIEYYTFPSIYGGTIDTKQWQGKPYLVVNTASQCAFTKQYASLQKLYDKYREAGFGMVAVPSDDFNQEFDSDAEVKSFCELNYDIDMPMSETLSVRGQDAHQFFKAVKTESGFAPKWNFNKILIGVDGTVIDTWGSLTRPLSAKLTKAIEDELSKSQ
;
A
#
# COMPACT_ATOMS: atom_id res chain seq x y z
N MET A 1 61.13 -84.48 40.32
CA MET A 1 61.40 -83.11 39.95
C MET A 1 60.80 -82.89 38.55
N ARG A 2 59.59 -82.37 38.42
CA ARG A 2 58.91 -82.12 37.13
C ARG A 2 58.78 -80.61 36.84
N LYS A 3 59.35 -80.19 35.74
CA LYS A 3 59.21 -78.82 35.24
C LYS A 3 57.83 -78.67 34.58
N ILE A 4 57.08 -77.69 35.03
CA ILE A 4 55.80 -77.29 34.40
C ILE A 4 56.06 -76.09 33.54
N THR A 5 55.86 -76.28 32.26
CA THR A 5 56.00 -75.23 31.25
C THR A 5 54.67 -74.47 31.10
N MET A 6 54.65 -73.19 31.43
CA MET A 6 53.48 -72.35 31.22
C MET A 6 53.41 -71.86 29.78
N ARG A 7 52.29 -72.12 29.13
CA ARG A 7 51.97 -71.74 27.76
C ARG A 7 51.21 -70.42 27.81
N HIS A 8 51.82 -69.36 27.27
CA HIS A 8 51.15 -68.07 27.13
C HIS A 8 50.21 -68.07 25.94
N SER A 9 48.89 -67.91 26.19
CA SER A 9 47.87 -67.66 25.17
C SER A 9 47.79 -66.21 24.90
N ARG A 10 48.08 -65.83 23.66
CA ARG A 10 47.88 -64.43 23.14
C ARG A 10 46.43 -64.30 22.66
N THR A 11 45.61 -63.63 23.41
CA THR A 11 44.24 -63.19 22.96
C THR A 11 44.39 -61.90 22.27
N SER A 12 44.16 -61.90 20.94
CA SER A 12 44.07 -60.65 20.11
C SER A 12 42.73 -60.03 20.33
N ILE A 13 42.75 -58.79 20.89
CA ILE A 13 41.56 -57.95 21.03
C ILE A 13 41.38 -57.18 19.70
N LEU A 14 40.37 -57.60 18.93
CA LEU A 14 39.89 -56.84 17.78
C LEU A 14 39.11 -55.63 18.29
N GLN A 15 39.70 -54.41 18.19
CA GLN A 15 39.01 -53.18 18.38
C GLN A 15 38.13 -52.90 17.15
N ARG A 16 36.82 -53.00 17.34
CA ARG A 16 35.82 -52.49 16.37
C ARG A 16 35.69 -50.98 16.57
N ALA A 17 36.23 -50.22 15.66
CA ALA A 17 35.96 -48.78 15.55
C ALA A 17 34.52 -48.58 15.05
N ALA A 18 33.62 -48.10 15.90
CA ALA A 18 32.30 -47.65 15.53
C ALA A 18 32.39 -46.22 14.99
N LEU A 19 32.26 -46.08 13.69
CA LEU A 19 32.07 -44.76 13.04
C LEU A 19 30.65 -44.25 13.36
N ALA A 20 30.54 -43.32 14.30
CA ALA A 20 29.31 -42.60 14.56
C ALA A 20 29.14 -41.54 13.44
N PHE A 21 28.24 -41.81 12.50
CA PHE A 21 27.78 -40.83 11.51
C PHE A 21 26.84 -39.88 12.22
N GLY A 22 27.36 -38.73 12.65
CA GLY A 22 26.54 -37.65 13.20
C GLY A 22 25.73 -36.97 12.07
N LEU A 23 24.43 -37.23 12.01
CA LEU A 23 23.51 -36.43 11.21
C LEU A 23 23.45 -35.00 11.79
N LEU A 24 24.13 -34.06 11.17
CA LEU A 24 23.87 -32.63 11.41
C LEU A 24 22.49 -32.28 10.82
N THR A 25 21.46 -32.29 11.65
CA THR A 25 20.18 -31.69 11.28
C THR A 25 20.32 -30.15 11.35
N THR A 26 20.48 -29.51 10.19
CA THR A 26 20.39 -28.06 10.09
C THR A 26 18.94 -27.64 10.33
N SER A 27 18.65 -27.17 11.53
CA SER A 27 17.35 -26.52 11.83
C SER A 27 17.23 -25.25 11.02
N VAL A 28 16.42 -25.28 9.96
CA VAL A 28 16.00 -24.06 9.25
C VAL A 28 15.03 -23.33 10.18
N VAL A 29 15.52 -22.32 10.88
CA VAL A 29 14.68 -21.38 11.64
C VAL A 29 13.94 -20.54 10.60
N PRO A 30 12.60 -20.56 10.55
CA PRO A 30 11.88 -19.65 9.68
C PRO A 30 12.21 -18.22 10.12
N THR A 31 12.82 -17.46 9.22
CA THR A 31 13.03 -16.03 9.42
C THR A 31 11.64 -15.40 9.43
N ALA A 32 11.19 -14.93 10.57
CA ALA A 32 9.98 -14.12 10.66
C ALA A 32 10.21 -12.90 9.77
N VAL A 33 9.40 -12.75 8.71
CA VAL A 33 9.36 -11.53 7.90
C VAL A 33 8.91 -10.43 8.86
N ALA A 34 9.77 -9.45 9.10
CA ALA A 34 9.38 -8.27 9.85
C ALA A 34 8.15 -7.65 9.19
N PRO A 35 7.15 -7.16 9.95
CA PRO A 35 6.05 -6.43 9.36
C PRO A 35 6.63 -5.30 8.52
N SER A 36 6.17 -5.19 7.27
CA SER A 36 6.58 -4.10 6.37
C SER A 36 6.27 -2.78 7.09
N GLU A 37 7.28 -1.89 7.19
CA GLU A 37 7.02 -0.54 7.67
C GLU A 37 5.93 0.09 6.79
N ILE A 38 4.97 0.78 7.44
CA ILE A 38 3.95 1.55 6.74
C ILE A 38 4.65 2.60 5.90
N GLU A 39 4.49 2.55 4.60
CA GLU A 39 5.07 3.54 3.70
C GLU A 39 4.15 4.77 3.61
N TYR A 40 4.73 5.96 3.79
CA TYR A 40 4.01 7.23 3.66
C TYR A 40 4.47 7.96 2.42
N TYR A 41 3.56 8.70 1.79
CA TYR A 41 3.78 9.39 0.54
C TYR A 41 3.52 10.88 0.69
N THR A 42 4.28 11.70 -0.02
CA THR A 42 4.08 13.14 -0.08
C THR A 42 3.64 13.53 -1.49
N PHE A 43 2.61 14.33 -1.60
CA PHE A 43 2.14 14.90 -2.87
C PHE A 43 2.38 16.40 -2.85
N PRO A 44 2.96 17.02 -3.91
CA PRO A 44 3.00 18.48 -4.01
C PRO A 44 1.54 18.99 -4.04
N SER A 45 1.23 19.98 -3.21
CA SER A 45 -0.13 20.51 -3.09
C SER A 45 -0.39 21.62 -4.10
N ILE A 46 -1.51 21.57 -4.82
CA ILE A 46 -1.95 22.64 -5.75
C ILE A 46 -2.18 23.97 -5.04
N TYR A 47 -2.29 23.95 -3.70
CA TYR A 47 -2.41 25.13 -2.82
C TYR A 47 -1.06 25.59 -2.27
N GLY A 48 0.04 24.95 -2.69
CA GLY A 48 1.39 25.15 -2.16
C GLY A 48 1.74 24.23 -1.00
N GLY A 49 3.04 23.95 -0.86
CA GLY A 49 3.53 22.99 0.12
C GLY A 49 3.30 21.54 -0.30
N THR A 50 3.12 20.67 0.68
CA THR A 50 2.98 19.22 0.47
C THR A 50 1.83 18.63 1.28
N ILE A 51 1.17 17.63 0.71
CA ILE A 51 0.22 16.75 1.39
C ILE A 51 1.00 15.50 1.80
N ASP A 52 1.25 15.33 3.08
CA ASP A 52 1.95 14.15 3.64
C ASP A 52 0.91 13.17 4.19
N THR A 53 0.86 11.95 3.62
CA THR A 53 -0.09 10.92 4.07
C THR A 53 0.18 10.44 5.49
N LYS A 54 1.35 10.74 6.06
CA LYS A 54 1.66 10.49 7.47
C LYS A 54 0.73 11.20 8.45
N GLN A 55 0.11 12.31 8.02
CA GLN A 55 -0.93 12.98 8.83
C GLN A 55 -2.14 12.08 9.13
N TRP A 56 -2.35 11.05 8.33
CA TRP A 56 -3.40 10.04 8.51
C TRP A 56 -2.86 8.70 9.05
N GLN A 57 -1.72 8.72 9.75
CA GLN A 57 -1.19 7.51 10.38
C GLN A 57 -2.24 6.88 11.31
N GLY A 58 -2.52 5.57 11.10
CA GLY A 58 -3.55 4.85 11.87
C GLY A 58 -4.99 5.22 11.49
N LYS A 59 -5.19 5.95 10.40
CA LYS A 59 -6.49 6.33 9.84
C LYS A 59 -6.56 5.95 8.35
N PRO A 60 -7.75 5.58 7.84
CA PRO A 60 -7.89 5.29 6.43
C PRO A 60 -7.89 6.57 5.59
N TYR A 61 -7.38 6.45 4.35
CA TYR A 61 -7.46 7.55 3.38
C TYR A 61 -7.72 7.04 1.97
N LEU A 62 -8.34 7.89 1.15
CA LEU A 62 -8.69 7.62 -0.24
C LEU A 62 -7.85 8.48 -1.18
N VAL A 63 -7.20 7.86 -2.17
CA VAL A 63 -6.55 8.57 -3.27
C VAL A 63 -7.38 8.36 -4.53
N VAL A 64 -7.68 9.46 -5.22
CA VAL A 64 -8.48 9.46 -6.45
C VAL A 64 -7.76 10.21 -7.54
N ASN A 65 -7.44 9.56 -8.66
CA ASN A 65 -6.93 10.29 -9.81
C ASN A 65 -8.10 11.00 -10.53
N THR A 66 -7.95 12.28 -10.78
CA THR A 66 -9.02 13.15 -11.29
C THR A 66 -8.65 13.79 -12.62
N ALA A 67 -9.62 14.41 -13.27
CA ALA A 67 -9.41 15.27 -14.45
C ALA A 67 -10.59 16.23 -14.65
N SER A 68 -10.31 17.45 -15.10
CA SER A 68 -11.28 18.53 -15.23
C SER A 68 -12.14 18.44 -16.49
N GLN A 69 -11.67 17.75 -17.55
CA GLN A 69 -12.33 17.65 -18.86
C GLN A 69 -12.89 16.25 -19.15
N CYS A 70 -13.19 15.48 -18.09
CA CYS A 70 -13.63 14.09 -18.18
C CYS A 70 -15.16 13.97 -18.09
N ALA A 71 -15.74 12.97 -18.71
CA ALA A 71 -17.16 12.64 -18.53
C ALA A 71 -17.54 12.35 -17.06
N PHE A 72 -16.57 11.98 -16.24
CA PHE A 72 -16.75 11.69 -14.81
C PHE A 72 -16.49 12.87 -13.89
N THR A 73 -16.14 14.07 -14.40
CA THR A 73 -15.77 15.28 -13.62
C THR A 73 -16.83 15.68 -12.60
N LYS A 74 -18.12 15.40 -12.89
CA LYS A 74 -19.21 15.62 -11.92
C LYS A 74 -19.06 14.82 -10.61
N GLN A 75 -18.16 13.85 -10.56
CA GLN A 75 -17.86 13.14 -9.31
C GLN A 75 -17.14 14.01 -8.29
N TYR A 76 -16.52 15.13 -8.67
CA TYR A 76 -15.92 16.07 -7.73
C TYR A 76 -16.90 16.48 -6.62
N ALA A 77 -18.13 16.86 -6.98
CA ALA A 77 -19.15 17.21 -6.00
C ALA A 77 -19.48 16.06 -5.01
N SER A 78 -19.38 14.81 -5.47
CA SER A 78 -19.62 13.65 -4.60
C SER A 78 -18.39 13.27 -3.79
N LEU A 79 -17.17 13.54 -4.30
CA LEU A 79 -15.93 13.38 -3.56
C LEU A 79 -15.86 14.39 -2.41
N GLN A 80 -16.18 15.65 -2.66
CA GLN A 80 -16.26 16.66 -1.61
C GLN A 80 -17.23 16.26 -0.52
N LYS A 81 -18.45 15.83 -0.87
CA LYS A 81 -19.44 15.35 0.11
C LYS A 81 -18.97 14.12 0.87
N LEU A 82 -18.22 13.23 0.25
CA LEU A 82 -17.63 12.07 0.91
C LEU A 82 -16.58 12.50 1.94
N TYR A 83 -15.71 13.45 1.56
CA TYR A 83 -14.71 14.01 2.44
C TYR A 83 -15.37 14.72 3.63
N ASP A 84 -16.34 15.60 3.39
CA ASP A 84 -17.10 16.30 4.44
C ASP A 84 -17.76 15.34 5.43
N LYS A 85 -18.29 14.20 4.93
CA LYS A 85 -18.97 13.23 5.78
C LYS A 85 -18.04 12.54 6.77
N TYR A 86 -16.77 12.30 6.39
CA TYR A 86 -15.89 11.43 7.18
C TYR A 86 -14.64 12.12 7.73
N ARG A 87 -14.29 13.34 7.30
CA ARG A 87 -13.05 14.02 7.73
C ARG A 87 -12.96 14.21 9.23
N GLU A 88 -14.08 14.52 9.91
CA GLU A 88 -14.12 14.68 11.36
C GLU A 88 -13.89 13.36 12.11
N ALA A 89 -14.12 12.21 11.47
CA ALA A 89 -13.77 10.90 11.99
C ALA A 89 -12.30 10.51 11.74
N GLY A 90 -11.53 11.41 11.10
CA GLY A 90 -10.11 11.21 10.79
C GLY A 90 -9.85 10.62 9.40
N PHE A 91 -10.87 10.49 8.55
CA PHE A 91 -10.69 10.02 7.18
C PHE A 91 -9.90 11.03 6.34
N GLY A 92 -8.85 10.53 5.66
CA GLY A 92 -8.07 11.31 4.71
C GLY A 92 -8.54 11.19 3.28
N MET A 93 -8.24 12.19 2.46
CA MET A 93 -8.46 12.13 1.01
C MET A 93 -7.40 12.94 0.26
N VAL A 94 -6.97 12.45 -0.91
CA VAL A 94 -6.17 13.20 -1.88
C VAL A 94 -6.81 13.05 -3.25
N ALA A 95 -7.23 14.15 -3.86
CA ALA A 95 -7.49 14.23 -5.28
C ALA A 95 -6.17 14.47 -6.03
N VAL A 96 -5.90 13.68 -7.07
CA VAL A 96 -4.68 13.76 -7.86
C VAL A 96 -5.05 14.06 -9.32
N PRO A 97 -5.08 15.31 -9.74
CA PRO A 97 -5.24 15.69 -11.15
C PRO A 97 -4.19 15.01 -12.01
N SER A 98 -4.59 14.53 -13.19
CA SER A 98 -3.67 13.86 -14.10
C SER A 98 -4.08 14.04 -15.56
N ASP A 99 -3.10 14.36 -16.40
CA ASP A 99 -3.29 14.41 -17.85
C ASP A 99 -2.86 13.11 -18.57
N ASP A 100 -2.58 12.04 -17.86
CA ASP A 100 -2.23 10.73 -18.45
C ASP A 100 -3.30 10.18 -19.43
N PHE A 101 -4.49 10.73 -19.40
CA PHE A 101 -5.63 10.39 -20.26
C PHE A 101 -6.07 11.52 -21.18
N ASN A 102 -5.26 12.57 -21.31
CA ASN A 102 -5.48 13.77 -22.14
C ASN A 102 -6.84 14.45 -21.86
N GLN A 103 -7.15 14.62 -20.56
CA GLN A 103 -8.41 15.21 -20.10
C GLN A 103 -8.22 16.18 -18.92
N GLU A 104 -7.02 16.72 -18.74
CA GLU A 104 -6.78 17.75 -17.74
C GLU A 104 -6.45 19.09 -18.45
N PHE A 105 -6.49 20.21 -17.71
CA PHE A 105 -6.01 21.50 -18.17
C PHE A 105 -4.48 21.55 -18.19
N ASP A 106 -3.92 22.47 -18.97
CA ASP A 106 -2.49 22.60 -19.19
C ASP A 106 -1.74 23.16 -17.96
N SER A 107 -2.44 23.74 -16.99
CA SER A 107 -1.82 24.32 -15.80
C SER A 107 -2.58 24.02 -14.51
N ASP A 108 -1.83 23.84 -13.41
CA ASP A 108 -2.40 23.67 -12.07
C ASP A 108 -3.26 24.85 -11.62
N ALA A 109 -2.95 26.07 -12.08
CA ALA A 109 -3.75 27.25 -11.79
C ALA A 109 -5.16 27.16 -12.39
N GLU A 110 -5.29 26.63 -13.61
CA GLU A 110 -6.59 26.38 -14.25
C GLU A 110 -7.34 25.25 -13.57
N VAL A 111 -6.67 24.14 -13.24
CA VAL A 111 -7.26 23.02 -12.49
C VAL A 111 -7.81 23.49 -11.15
N LYS A 112 -7.01 24.23 -10.38
CA LYS A 112 -7.41 24.80 -9.10
C LYS A 112 -8.64 25.70 -9.24
N SER A 113 -8.57 26.70 -10.13
CA SER A 113 -9.67 27.64 -10.36
C SER A 113 -10.95 26.91 -10.80
N PHE A 114 -10.83 25.92 -11.66
CA PHE A 114 -11.98 25.12 -12.11
C PHE A 114 -12.63 24.36 -10.96
N CYS A 115 -11.85 23.70 -10.11
CA CYS A 115 -12.35 22.92 -8.99
C CYS A 115 -12.99 23.80 -7.91
N GLU A 116 -12.37 24.93 -7.58
CA GLU A 116 -12.91 25.89 -6.60
C GLU A 116 -14.22 26.50 -7.09
N LEU A 117 -14.24 27.04 -8.32
CA LEU A 117 -15.40 27.76 -8.84
C LEU A 117 -16.61 26.88 -9.16
N ASN A 118 -16.40 25.62 -9.56
CA ASN A 118 -17.49 24.76 -10.02
C ASN A 118 -17.95 23.75 -8.97
N TYR A 119 -17.11 23.42 -7.98
CA TYR A 119 -17.37 22.32 -7.05
C TYR A 119 -17.12 22.66 -5.58
N ASP A 120 -16.66 23.89 -5.28
CA ASP A 120 -16.35 24.35 -3.92
C ASP A 120 -15.44 23.35 -3.17
N ILE A 121 -14.36 22.94 -3.86
CA ILE A 121 -13.43 21.91 -3.36
C ILE A 121 -12.54 22.49 -2.27
N ASP A 122 -12.56 21.85 -1.09
CA ASP A 122 -11.61 22.07 0.01
C ASP A 122 -10.87 20.79 0.42
N MET A 123 -11.21 19.64 -0.16
CA MET A 123 -10.46 18.40 0.06
C MET A 123 -9.02 18.55 -0.49
N PRO A 124 -8.03 17.92 0.17
CA PRO A 124 -6.64 17.96 -0.29
C PRO A 124 -6.51 17.54 -1.76
N MET A 125 -5.84 18.38 -2.54
CA MET A 125 -5.61 18.18 -3.98
C MET A 125 -4.14 18.41 -4.31
N SER A 126 -3.54 17.48 -5.05
CA SER A 126 -2.17 17.61 -5.51
C SER A 126 -2.07 18.52 -6.76
N GLU A 127 -0.86 18.96 -7.08
CA GLU A 127 -0.52 19.38 -8.44
C GLU A 127 -0.81 18.22 -9.41
N THR A 128 -0.83 18.54 -10.71
CA THR A 128 -1.03 17.55 -11.78
C THR A 128 0.14 16.56 -11.81
N LEU A 129 -0.14 15.27 -11.69
CA LEU A 129 0.86 14.21 -11.60
C LEU A 129 0.56 13.07 -12.57
N SER A 130 1.62 12.36 -12.98
CA SER A 130 1.46 11.06 -13.64
C SER A 130 1.02 9.99 -12.63
N VAL A 131 -0.01 9.22 -13.01
CA VAL A 131 -0.61 8.16 -12.18
C VAL A 131 -0.38 6.76 -12.75
N ARG A 132 0.25 6.67 -13.93
CA ARG A 132 0.59 5.41 -14.60
C ARG A 132 1.93 5.49 -15.35
N GLY A 133 2.45 4.34 -15.78
CA GLY A 133 3.70 4.26 -16.54
C GLY A 133 4.94 4.41 -15.66
N GLN A 134 6.07 4.74 -16.32
CA GLN A 134 7.37 4.86 -15.65
C GLN A 134 7.46 6.14 -14.80
N ASP A 135 6.78 7.20 -15.22
CA ASP A 135 6.79 8.50 -14.56
C ASP A 135 5.72 8.63 -13.47
N ALA A 136 4.93 7.58 -13.24
CA ALA A 136 3.92 7.58 -12.19
C ALA A 136 4.51 7.97 -10.84
N HIS A 137 3.76 8.77 -10.07
CA HIS A 137 4.10 9.10 -8.70
C HIS A 137 4.32 7.82 -7.85
N GLN A 138 5.24 7.89 -6.86
CA GLN A 138 5.67 6.72 -6.08
C GLN A 138 4.49 5.97 -5.44
N PHE A 139 3.47 6.68 -4.95
CA PHE A 139 2.25 6.08 -4.44
C PHE A 139 1.61 5.10 -5.44
N PHE A 140 1.41 5.51 -6.70
CA PHE A 140 0.80 4.64 -7.71
C PHE A 140 1.69 3.47 -8.12
N LYS A 141 3.02 3.65 -8.08
CA LYS A 141 3.99 2.56 -8.30
C LYS A 141 3.91 1.51 -7.19
N ALA A 142 3.83 1.95 -5.93
CA ALA A 142 3.69 1.07 -4.77
C ALA A 142 2.36 0.31 -4.80
N VAL A 143 1.23 1.00 -5.03
CA VAL A 143 -0.08 0.38 -5.20
C VAL A 143 -0.07 -0.68 -6.31
N LYS A 144 0.59 -0.40 -7.44
CA LYS A 144 0.71 -1.38 -8.53
C LYS A 144 1.53 -2.60 -8.10
N THR A 145 2.59 -2.40 -7.33
CA THR A 145 3.45 -3.49 -6.84
C THR A 145 2.70 -4.36 -5.84
N GLU A 146 1.96 -3.74 -4.92
CA GLU A 146 1.24 -4.43 -3.85
C GLU A 146 -0.02 -5.15 -4.35
N SER A 147 -0.87 -4.46 -5.11
CA SER A 147 -2.20 -4.93 -5.49
C SER A 147 -2.36 -5.32 -6.97
N GLY A 148 -1.35 -5.04 -7.80
CA GLY A 148 -1.46 -5.19 -9.25
C GLY A 148 -2.32 -4.11 -9.92
N PHE A 149 -2.90 -3.18 -9.15
CA PHE A 149 -3.79 -2.15 -9.68
C PHE A 149 -3.00 -0.94 -10.22
N ALA A 150 -3.43 -0.44 -11.38
CA ALA A 150 -3.02 0.86 -11.89
C ALA A 150 -4.24 1.56 -12.50
N PRO A 151 -4.36 2.89 -12.41
CA PRO A 151 -5.44 3.64 -13.02
C PRO A 151 -5.54 3.36 -14.53
N LYS A 152 -6.73 2.97 -14.98
CA LYS A 152 -7.04 2.72 -16.41
C LYS A 152 -7.79 3.86 -17.05
N TRP A 153 -8.31 4.78 -16.25
CA TRP A 153 -9.02 5.99 -16.63
C TRP A 153 -9.03 6.97 -15.46
N ASN A 154 -9.61 8.16 -15.66
CA ASN A 154 -9.80 9.13 -14.59
C ASN A 154 -10.84 8.65 -13.57
N PHE A 155 -10.82 9.20 -12.38
CA PHE A 155 -11.70 8.87 -11.26
C PHE A 155 -11.64 7.41 -10.82
N ASN A 156 -10.45 6.79 -10.86
CA ASN A 156 -10.19 5.54 -10.14
C ASN A 156 -9.89 5.88 -8.67
N LYS A 157 -10.32 5.02 -7.78
CA LYS A 157 -10.23 5.19 -6.33
C LYS A 157 -9.38 4.09 -5.73
N ILE A 158 -8.55 4.44 -4.75
CA ILE A 158 -7.68 3.54 -4.02
C ILE A 158 -7.87 3.85 -2.54
N LEU A 159 -8.40 2.90 -1.77
CA LEU A 159 -8.57 3.03 -0.32
C LEU A 159 -7.38 2.38 0.37
N ILE A 160 -6.73 3.16 1.22
CA ILE A 160 -5.66 2.69 2.10
C ILE A 160 -6.23 2.54 3.51
N GLY A 161 -5.94 1.42 4.14
CA GLY A 161 -6.39 1.09 5.48
C GLY A 161 -5.57 1.74 6.59
N VAL A 162 -6.00 1.51 7.82
CA VAL A 162 -5.33 2.02 9.04
C VAL A 162 -3.91 1.49 9.21
N ASP A 163 -3.60 0.37 8.61
CA ASP A 163 -2.28 -0.29 8.59
C ASP A 163 -1.41 0.10 7.39
N GLY A 164 -1.87 1.04 6.55
CA GLY A 164 -1.17 1.51 5.36
C GLY A 164 -1.29 0.60 4.14
N THR A 165 -2.01 -0.51 4.21
CA THR A 165 -2.20 -1.44 3.08
C THR A 165 -3.33 -1.01 2.14
N VAL A 166 -3.30 -1.48 0.89
CA VAL A 166 -4.39 -1.28 -0.08
C VAL A 166 -5.58 -2.17 0.30
N ILE A 167 -6.68 -1.56 0.76
CA ILE A 167 -7.89 -2.29 1.15
C ILE A 167 -8.74 -2.68 -0.05
N ASP A 168 -9.01 -1.73 -0.95
CA ASP A 168 -9.78 -1.98 -2.18
C ASP A 168 -9.50 -0.89 -3.22
N THR A 169 -9.81 -1.19 -4.47
CA THR A 169 -9.67 -0.27 -5.60
C THR A 169 -10.90 -0.27 -6.47
N TRP A 170 -11.29 0.88 -6.97
CA TRP A 170 -12.49 1.00 -7.82
C TRP A 170 -12.22 1.82 -9.08
N GLY A 171 -12.82 1.39 -10.17
CA GLY A 171 -12.81 2.14 -11.43
C GLY A 171 -13.74 3.36 -11.42
N SER A 172 -13.72 4.10 -12.52
CA SER A 172 -14.46 5.36 -12.73
C SER A 172 -15.98 5.25 -12.52
N LEU A 173 -16.57 4.08 -12.82
CA LEU A 173 -18.02 3.87 -12.70
C LEU A 173 -18.51 3.77 -11.26
N THR A 174 -17.65 3.46 -10.31
CA THR A 174 -18.01 3.41 -8.89
C THR A 174 -18.16 4.84 -8.36
N ARG A 175 -19.41 5.20 -8.00
CA ARG A 175 -19.71 6.53 -7.46
C ARG A 175 -19.11 6.69 -6.06
N PRO A 176 -18.58 7.88 -5.70
CA PRO A 176 -17.96 8.12 -4.38
C PRO A 176 -18.89 7.80 -3.19
N LEU A 177 -20.19 8.10 -3.31
CA LEU A 177 -21.17 7.84 -2.26
C LEU A 177 -21.91 6.50 -2.43
N SER A 178 -21.35 5.55 -3.20
CA SER A 178 -21.95 4.21 -3.32
C SER A 178 -21.80 3.44 -2.01
N ALA A 179 -22.80 2.61 -1.68
CA ALA A 179 -22.78 1.79 -0.46
C ALA A 179 -21.52 0.93 -0.35
N LYS A 180 -21.01 0.42 -1.47
CA LYS A 180 -19.78 -0.38 -1.49
C LYS A 180 -18.57 0.41 -0.99
N LEU A 181 -18.37 1.64 -1.46
CA LEU A 181 -17.23 2.47 -1.10
C LEU A 181 -17.38 3.03 0.33
N THR A 182 -18.57 3.55 0.66
CA THR A 182 -18.82 4.09 2.01
C THR A 182 -18.70 3.02 3.08
N LYS A 183 -19.20 1.80 2.83
CA LYS A 183 -19.03 0.68 3.76
C LYS A 183 -17.56 0.34 4.00
N ALA A 184 -16.74 0.27 2.96
CA ALA A 184 -15.32 -0.02 3.10
C ALA A 184 -14.60 1.05 3.95
N ILE A 185 -14.95 2.33 3.78
CA ILE A 185 -14.44 3.43 4.61
C ILE A 185 -14.90 3.26 6.07
N GLU A 186 -16.18 2.98 6.29
CA GLU A 186 -16.76 2.83 7.64
C GLU A 186 -16.16 1.64 8.39
N ASP A 187 -15.92 0.52 7.67
CA ASP A 187 -15.25 -0.66 8.22
C ASP A 187 -13.81 -0.32 8.67
N GLU A 188 -13.06 0.47 7.88
CA GLU A 188 -11.71 0.89 8.25
C GLU A 188 -11.71 1.92 9.39
N LEU A 189 -12.62 2.90 9.37
CA LEU A 189 -12.76 3.86 10.46
C LEU A 189 -13.07 3.20 11.81
N SER A 190 -13.84 2.09 11.79
CA SER A 190 -14.13 1.34 13.01
C SER A 190 -12.90 0.68 13.65
N LYS A 191 -11.85 0.41 12.87
CA LYS A 191 -10.58 -0.16 13.35
C LYS A 191 -9.64 0.92 13.94
N SER A 192 -9.90 2.18 13.65
CA SER A 192 -9.04 3.31 14.03
C SER A 192 -9.39 3.96 15.37
N GLN A 193 -10.33 3.36 16.13
CA GLN A 193 -10.81 3.82 17.45
C GLN A 193 -10.07 3.16 18.60
#